data_6b9defcb64ccccfa180d5df197d0fbb9
#
_entry.id   6b9defcb64ccccfa180d5df197d0fbb9
#
_cell.length_a   1.000
_cell.length_b   1.000
_cell.length_c   1.000
_cell.angle_alpha   90.00
_cell.angle_beta   90.00
_cell.angle_gamma   90.00
#
_symmetry.space_group_name_H-M   'P 1'
#
loop_
_entity.id
_entity.type
_entity.pdbx_description
1 polymer ?
#
loop_
_entity_poly.entity_id
_entity_poly.type
_entity_poly.pdbx_seq_one_letter_code
_entity_poly.pdbx_strand_id
1 'polypeptide(L)'
;FDQIQDYLDHCMPYLELAMNRVPVMESLGIETLFNGPESFTPDDNFQIGESPELGNFYVAAGFNSIGIQAAGGAGKYLAEWIIAKEPPCDLWDVDIRRNQSFQSNKTYLANRVTETLGYLYENHFPYHQYETARGLRKTPLYDFFKERGACFGEVAGWERPNWFVPKEMIGKVEPKYEYSWGRQNWFEFHKLEQLAIRETVGMYEMSSYAKIRVKGSDAMDFLQLVCANDVNVEPGKMVYTQWLNDKGGIEADVTVTRLEADDYLIVSGTMCLNRDMHWLQKNMPKDANCSLFDSTSSEGCIAIMGPNSRDLLQSLTDTNMSNESFPFANVRNIEIGMANVRAHRITYVGELGWELYFPIEFSSYVAELIDEKGIEFSLRQIGMHTVDSCRIEKAYRHFGHDITDEDHVINAGLGFAVKLDKKPSKYGNFIGYDSVQSKKTAGYDMRVMQFLLNNSELMLYHNEPILKNGEIVGHLTSGTYSHTLGSAVGLGY
;
A
#
# COMPACT_ATOMS: atom_id res chain seq x y z
N PHE A 1 36.04 -0.30 -16.07
CA PHE A 1 35.70 0.87 -15.25
C PHE A 1 36.82 1.85 -15.34
N ASP A 2 36.58 3.08 -15.85
CA ASP A 2 37.54 4.13 -15.81
C ASP A 2 37.72 4.58 -14.35
N GLN A 3 38.94 4.79 -13.94
CA GLN A 3 39.25 5.31 -12.63
C GLN A 3 38.74 6.75 -12.53
N ILE A 4 37.88 7.03 -11.53
CA ILE A 4 37.43 8.38 -11.27
C ILE A 4 38.62 9.17 -10.73
N GLN A 5 38.84 10.40 -11.25
CA GLN A 5 39.92 11.26 -10.82
C GLN A 5 39.83 11.52 -9.31
N ASP A 6 40.98 11.45 -8.64
CA ASP A 6 41.11 11.78 -7.24
C ASP A 6 40.66 13.21 -6.97
N TYR A 7 39.84 13.41 -5.96
CA TYR A 7 39.31 14.72 -5.57
C TYR A 7 39.61 15.00 -4.10
N LEU A 8 40.84 15.45 -3.86
CA LEU A 8 41.35 15.69 -2.51
C LEU A 8 40.54 16.77 -1.76
N ASP A 9 40.18 17.87 -2.46
CA ASP A 9 39.43 18.98 -1.83
C ASP A 9 38.10 18.50 -1.19
N HIS A 10 37.47 17.52 -1.80
CA HIS A 10 36.25 16.92 -1.22
C HIS A 10 36.51 16.15 0.07
N CYS A 11 37.72 15.56 0.21
CA CYS A 11 38.11 14.81 1.40
C CYS A 11 38.66 15.71 2.52
N MET A 12 39.11 16.92 2.21
CA MET A 12 39.78 17.81 3.16
C MET A 12 39.00 18.08 4.45
N PRO A 13 37.70 18.40 4.43
CA PRO A 13 36.93 18.60 5.66
C PRO A 13 36.94 17.38 6.60
N TYR A 14 36.90 16.18 6.03
CA TYR A 14 36.97 14.93 6.81
C TYR A 14 38.38 14.67 7.34
N LEU A 15 39.38 14.96 6.57
CA LEU A 15 40.81 14.85 6.98
C LEU A 15 41.13 15.83 8.13
N GLU A 16 40.63 17.05 8.06
CA GLU A 16 40.80 18.06 9.13
C GLU A 16 40.15 17.56 10.46
N LEU A 17 38.94 17.02 10.39
CA LEU A 17 38.31 16.43 11.54
C LEU A 17 39.05 15.21 12.08
N ALA A 18 39.59 14.38 11.18
CA ALA A 18 40.40 13.22 11.56
C ALA A 18 41.73 13.65 12.22
N MET A 19 42.43 14.65 11.68
CA MET A 19 43.64 15.23 12.27
C MET A 19 43.41 15.85 13.66
N ASN A 20 42.29 16.54 13.84
CA ASN A 20 41.86 17.03 15.15
C ASN A 20 41.66 15.91 16.17
N ARG A 21 41.18 14.76 15.72
CA ARG A 21 40.93 13.59 16.60
C ARG A 21 42.20 12.77 16.85
N VAL A 22 43.07 12.67 15.85
CA VAL A 22 44.31 11.91 15.84
C VAL A 22 45.44 12.81 15.33
N PRO A 23 46.05 13.67 16.18
CA PRO A 23 46.97 14.73 15.77
C PRO A 23 48.20 14.24 14.96
N VAL A 24 48.65 13.01 15.17
CA VAL A 24 49.78 12.46 14.42
C VAL A 24 49.52 12.43 12.91
N MET A 25 48.25 12.42 12.48
CA MET A 25 47.91 12.43 11.04
C MET A 25 48.31 13.72 10.32
N GLU A 26 48.50 14.85 11.03
CA GLU A 26 49.01 16.08 10.44
C GLU A 26 50.40 15.92 9.83
N SER A 27 51.19 15.00 10.38
CA SER A 27 52.57 14.74 9.93
C SER A 27 52.69 13.59 8.93
N LEU A 28 51.59 12.91 8.62
CA LEU A 28 51.56 11.77 7.71
C LEU A 28 51.10 12.21 6.31
N GLY A 29 51.69 11.57 5.27
CA GLY A 29 51.20 11.72 3.90
C GLY A 29 50.06 10.76 3.60
N ILE A 30 49.33 11.03 2.53
CA ILE A 30 48.35 10.12 1.95
C ILE A 30 49.11 9.15 1.02
N GLU A 31 49.12 7.86 1.34
CA GLU A 31 49.74 6.83 0.52
C GLU A 31 48.90 6.51 -0.72
N THR A 32 47.61 6.39 -0.53
CA THR A 32 46.66 6.09 -1.61
C THR A 32 45.36 6.84 -1.37
N LEU A 33 44.89 7.58 -2.39
CA LEU A 33 43.55 8.11 -2.47
C LEU A 33 42.80 7.32 -3.54
N PHE A 34 41.69 6.71 -3.16
CA PHE A 34 40.88 5.93 -4.09
C PHE A 34 39.51 6.56 -4.23
N ASN A 35 39.08 6.79 -5.47
CA ASN A 35 37.79 7.31 -5.83
C ASN A 35 37.10 6.34 -6.80
N GLY A 36 35.93 5.84 -6.47
CA GLY A 36 35.18 4.87 -7.24
C GLY A 36 33.68 5.18 -7.29
N PRO A 37 32.98 4.76 -8.35
CA PRO A 37 31.54 4.92 -8.44
C PRO A 37 30.81 3.93 -7.54
N GLU A 38 29.74 4.39 -6.92
CA GLU A 38 28.78 3.55 -6.22
C GLU A 38 27.41 3.60 -6.90
N SER A 39 26.54 2.62 -6.60
CA SER A 39 25.19 2.54 -7.15
C SER A 39 24.15 2.79 -6.07
N PHE A 40 23.26 3.74 -6.35
CA PHE A 40 22.18 4.12 -5.46
C PHE A 40 20.83 3.90 -6.12
N THR A 41 19.84 3.58 -5.30
CA THR A 41 18.44 3.40 -5.66
C THR A 41 17.60 4.60 -5.23
N PRO A 42 16.40 4.80 -5.78
CA PRO A 42 15.58 5.95 -5.42
C PRO A 42 14.86 5.82 -4.06
N ASP A 43 15.00 4.69 -3.38
CA ASP A 43 14.32 4.36 -2.11
C ASP A 43 15.28 3.82 -1.04
N ASP A 44 16.59 3.95 -1.28
CA ASP A 44 17.66 3.50 -0.38
C ASP A 44 17.71 2.00 -0.10
N ASN A 45 16.87 1.19 -0.73
CA ASN A 45 16.88 -0.26 -0.65
C ASN A 45 17.53 -0.88 -1.89
N PHE A 46 18.44 -1.84 -1.70
CA PHE A 46 19.01 -2.56 -2.84
C PHE A 46 17.96 -3.39 -3.59
N GLN A 47 18.31 -3.91 -4.75
CA GLN A 47 17.37 -4.61 -5.63
C GLN A 47 17.84 -6.04 -5.83
N ILE A 48 17.02 -7.01 -5.45
CA ILE A 48 17.21 -8.42 -5.77
C ILE A 48 15.91 -9.03 -6.32
N GLY A 49 16.04 -10.14 -7.05
CA GLY A 49 14.92 -10.95 -7.49
C GLY A 49 14.76 -11.02 -9.00
N GLU A 50 13.67 -11.67 -9.42
CA GLU A 50 13.32 -11.83 -10.83
C GLU A 50 12.71 -10.54 -11.38
N SER A 51 13.19 -10.12 -12.57
CA SER A 51 12.62 -8.99 -13.28
C SER A 51 11.14 -9.21 -13.59
N PRO A 52 10.25 -8.24 -13.34
CA PRO A 52 8.84 -8.36 -13.71
C PRO A 52 8.61 -8.34 -15.24
N GLU A 53 9.61 -7.91 -16.02
CA GLU A 53 9.51 -7.70 -17.46
C GLU A 53 10.13 -8.87 -18.25
N LEU A 54 11.06 -9.61 -17.65
CA LEU A 54 11.81 -10.67 -18.33
C LEU A 54 11.96 -11.91 -17.46
N GLY A 55 11.22 -12.95 -17.77
CA GLY A 55 11.27 -14.20 -17.03
C GLY A 55 12.65 -14.87 -17.06
N ASN A 56 13.05 -15.46 -15.95
CA ASN A 56 14.36 -16.06 -15.69
C ASN A 56 15.55 -15.07 -15.75
N PHE A 57 15.30 -13.79 -15.69
CA PHE A 57 16.33 -12.76 -15.56
C PHE A 57 16.33 -12.23 -14.12
N TYR A 58 17.42 -12.50 -13.39
CA TYR A 58 17.57 -12.16 -11.98
C TYR A 58 18.54 -11.02 -11.78
N VAL A 59 18.26 -10.15 -10.85
CA VAL A 59 19.02 -8.93 -10.54
C VAL A 59 19.54 -8.98 -9.11
N ALA A 60 20.75 -8.49 -8.90
CA ALA A 60 21.30 -8.09 -7.60
C ALA A 60 22.11 -6.81 -7.82
N ALA A 61 21.58 -5.66 -7.44
CA ALA A 61 22.18 -4.35 -7.77
C ALA A 61 21.74 -3.24 -6.81
N GLY A 62 22.38 -2.08 -6.91
CA GLY A 62 21.96 -0.88 -6.20
C GLY A 62 22.15 -0.98 -4.68
N PHE A 63 23.30 -1.44 -4.21
CA PHE A 63 23.50 -1.76 -2.79
C PHE A 63 23.78 -0.55 -1.88
N ASN A 64 23.66 0.68 -2.35
CA ASN A 64 23.64 1.90 -1.52
C ASN A 64 24.74 1.92 -0.43
N SER A 65 26.01 1.73 -0.81
CA SER A 65 27.19 1.66 0.08
C SER A 65 27.21 0.48 1.08
N ILE A 66 26.20 -0.37 1.13
CA ILE A 66 26.13 -1.53 2.06
C ILE A 66 26.44 -2.88 1.37
N GLY A 67 26.97 -2.86 0.15
CA GLY A 67 27.18 -4.07 -0.65
C GLY A 67 28.06 -5.12 0.02
N ILE A 68 29.13 -4.74 0.73
CA ILE A 68 30.00 -5.67 1.44
C ILE A 68 29.24 -6.35 2.58
N GLN A 69 28.43 -5.62 3.32
CA GLN A 69 27.64 -6.13 4.44
C GLN A 69 26.50 -7.04 3.96
N ALA A 70 25.82 -6.66 2.88
CA ALA A 70 24.64 -7.33 2.37
C ALA A 70 24.95 -8.52 1.42
N ALA A 71 26.17 -8.57 0.83
CA ALA A 71 26.51 -9.52 -0.25
C ALA A 71 26.24 -10.99 0.11
N GLY A 72 26.59 -11.43 1.33
CA GLY A 72 26.38 -12.82 1.77
C GLY A 72 24.91 -13.19 1.87
N GLY A 73 24.10 -12.33 2.50
CA GLY A 73 22.66 -12.52 2.64
C GLY A 73 21.92 -12.43 1.29
N ALA A 74 22.16 -11.37 0.54
CA ALA A 74 21.54 -11.17 -0.77
C ALA A 74 21.88 -12.31 -1.74
N GLY A 75 23.16 -12.73 -1.78
CA GLY A 75 23.59 -13.84 -2.63
C GLY A 75 22.94 -15.17 -2.26
N LYS A 76 22.82 -15.48 -0.97
CA LYS A 76 22.13 -16.68 -0.47
C LYS A 76 20.66 -16.68 -0.91
N TYR A 77 19.92 -15.66 -0.54
CA TYR A 77 18.48 -15.60 -0.81
C TYR A 77 18.16 -15.55 -2.30
N LEU A 78 18.97 -14.84 -3.10
CA LEU A 78 18.80 -14.84 -4.54
C LEU A 78 19.09 -16.22 -5.17
N ALA A 79 20.10 -16.94 -4.68
CA ALA A 79 20.38 -18.29 -5.17
C ALA A 79 19.23 -19.26 -4.82
N GLU A 80 18.69 -19.19 -3.61
CA GLU A 80 17.52 -19.97 -3.20
C GLU A 80 16.30 -19.63 -4.06
N TRP A 81 16.05 -18.35 -4.34
CA TRP A 81 14.98 -17.89 -5.23
C TRP A 81 15.13 -18.45 -6.67
N ILE A 82 16.33 -18.38 -7.23
CA ILE A 82 16.60 -18.91 -8.59
C ILE A 82 16.28 -20.40 -8.65
N ILE A 83 16.60 -21.16 -7.60
CA ILE A 83 16.38 -22.62 -7.54
C ILE A 83 14.89 -22.93 -7.36
N ALA A 84 14.24 -22.28 -6.40
CA ALA A 84 12.84 -22.52 -6.06
C ALA A 84 11.85 -21.82 -7.01
N LYS A 85 12.30 -20.85 -7.80
CA LYS A 85 11.46 -19.95 -8.64
C LYS A 85 10.50 -19.07 -7.85
N GLU A 86 10.71 -18.95 -6.55
CA GLU A 86 9.95 -18.11 -5.63
C GLU A 86 10.89 -17.57 -4.53
N PRO A 87 10.62 -16.42 -3.93
CA PRO A 87 11.43 -15.92 -2.82
C PRO A 87 11.36 -16.87 -1.62
N PRO A 88 12.46 -17.10 -0.91
CA PRO A 88 12.51 -18.01 0.23
C PRO A 88 11.83 -17.47 1.49
N CYS A 89 11.69 -16.15 1.59
CA CYS A 89 11.08 -15.39 2.68
C CYS A 89 10.51 -14.07 2.15
N ASP A 90 9.90 -13.25 3.00
CA ASP A 90 9.50 -11.89 2.63
C ASP A 90 10.72 -11.03 2.29
N LEU A 91 10.85 -10.67 1.03
CA LEU A 91 11.90 -9.82 0.48
C LEU A 91 11.32 -8.54 -0.16
N TRP A 92 10.06 -8.18 0.19
CA TRP A 92 9.35 -7.09 -0.49
C TRP A 92 10.13 -5.78 -0.48
N ASP A 93 10.76 -5.40 0.62
CA ASP A 93 11.52 -4.16 0.74
C ASP A 93 12.72 -4.08 -0.22
N VAL A 94 13.25 -5.21 -0.66
CA VAL A 94 14.39 -5.32 -1.57
C VAL A 94 14.03 -5.99 -2.91
N ASP A 95 12.78 -6.41 -3.09
CA ASP A 95 12.31 -7.02 -4.32
C ASP A 95 12.27 -5.99 -5.47
N ILE A 96 12.92 -6.31 -6.60
CA ILE A 96 12.93 -5.42 -7.76
C ILE A 96 11.51 -5.10 -8.28
N ARG A 97 10.53 -5.96 -8.05
CA ARG A 97 9.14 -5.78 -8.47
C ARG A 97 8.40 -4.65 -7.73
N ARG A 98 8.96 -4.12 -6.63
CA ARG A 98 8.43 -2.93 -5.96
C ARG A 98 8.59 -1.66 -6.78
N ASN A 99 9.56 -1.63 -7.68
CA ASN A 99 9.86 -0.47 -8.48
C ASN A 99 8.85 -0.27 -9.62
N GLN A 100 8.61 0.99 -9.93
CA GLN A 100 7.77 1.41 -11.05
C GLN A 100 8.65 1.80 -12.24
N SER A 101 8.17 1.61 -13.47
CA SER A 101 8.96 1.86 -14.69
C SER A 101 9.51 3.28 -14.79
N PHE A 102 8.77 4.31 -14.31
CA PHE A 102 9.24 5.70 -14.34
C PHE A 102 10.48 5.94 -13.46
N GLN A 103 10.72 5.11 -12.43
CA GLN A 103 11.87 5.24 -11.52
C GLN A 103 13.22 4.93 -12.20
N SER A 104 13.19 4.36 -13.41
CA SER A 104 14.41 4.21 -14.24
C SER A 104 14.80 5.49 -14.99
N ASN A 105 13.98 6.55 -14.93
CA ASN A 105 14.27 7.81 -15.62
C ASN A 105 15.49 8.50 -15.00
N LYS A 106 16.47 8.87 -15.84
CA LYS A 106 17.75 9.44 -15.39
C LYS A 106 17.59 10.77 -14.65
N THR A 107 16.66 11.61 -15.06
CA THR A 107 16.39 12.90 -14.39
C THR A 107 15.76 12.68 -13.02
N TYR A 108 14.83 11.73 -12.92
CA TYR A 108 14.24 11.32 -11.65
C TYR A 108 15.30 10.80 -10.68
N LEU A 109 16.14 9.87 -11.14
CA LEU A 109 17.23 9.31 -10.33
C LEU A 109 18.21 10.40 -9.87
N ALA A 110 18.65 11.28 -10.78
CA ALA A 110 19.57 12.37 -10.44
C ALA A 110 19.01 13.33 -9.37
N ASN A 111 17.69 13.53 -9.33
CA ASN A 111 17.06 14.38 -8.32
C ASN A 111 16.85 13.65 -6.98
N ARG A 112 16.48 12.36 -7.01
CA ARG A 112 16.08 11.60 -5.83
C ARG A 112 17.25 10.99 -5.05
N VAL A 113 18.24 10.42 -5.72
CA VAL A 113 19.28 9.60 -5.05
C VAL A 113 20.18 10.40 -4.11
N THR A 114 20.32 11.70 -4.28
CA THR A 114 21.07 12.53 -3.34
C THR A 114 20.37 12.64 -1.99
N GLU A 115 19.06 12.78 -2.01
CA GLU A 115 18.24 12.81 -0.80
C GLU A 115 18.24 11.46 -0.09
N THR A 116 18.04 10.37 -0.85
CA THR A 116 18.02 9.01 -0.26
C THR A 116 19.35 8.64 0.37
N LEU A 117 20.47 9.03 -0.26
CA LEU A 117 21.81 8.85 0.33
C LEU A 117 21.94 9.61 1.66
N GLY A 118 21.46 10.85 1.72
CA GLY A 118 21.44 11.66 2.95
C GLY A 118 20.61 10.99 4.04
N TYR A 119 19.41 10.54 3.67
CA TYR A 119 18.46 9.91 4.58
C TYR A 119 18.99 8.61 5.22
N LEU A 120 19.88 7.86 4.55
CA LEU A 120 20.53 6.67 5.13
C LEU A 120 21.21 6.96 6.49
N TYR A 121 21.69 8.19 6.69
CA TYR A 121 22.43 8.62 7.89
C TYR A 121 21.63 9.55 8.83
N GLU A 122 20.38 9.84 8.50
CA GLU A 122 19.51 10.71 9.29
C GLU A 122 18.63 9.94 10.29
N ASN A 123 17.84 10.67 11.08
CA ASN A 123 16.82 10.07 11.93
C ASN A 123 15.63 9.62 11.09
N HIS A 124 15.28 8.35 11.15
CA HIS A 124 14.14 7.78 10.44
C HIS A 124 12.85 8.02 11.22
N PHE A 125 12.35 9.24 11.18
CA PHE A 125 11.07 9.59 11.81
C PHE A 125 9.90 8.83 11.17
N PRO A 126 8.87 8.47 11.94
CA PRO A 126 7.65 7.91 11.38
C PRO A 126 6.99 8.88 10.40
N TYR A 127 6.32 8.33 9.38
CA TYR A 127 5.62 9.08 8.31
C TYR A 127 6.53 9.92 7.39
N HIS A 128 7.84 9.71 7.42
CA HIS A 128 8.77 10.45 6.57
C HIS A 128 8.35 10.41 5.09
N GLN A 129 8.48 11.56 4.43
CA GLN A 129 8.20 11.74 3.00
C GLN A 129 9.42 12.35 2.32
N TYR A 130 9.79 11.83 1.16
CA TYR A 130 10.81 12.45 0.33
C TYR A 130 10.34 13.83 -0.16
N GLU A 131 11.28 14.79 -0.26
CA GLU A 131 11.03 16.15 -0.70
C GLU A 131 11.36 16.36 -2.17
N THR A 132 12.34 15.61 -2.70
CA THR A 132 12.77 15.70 -4.10
C THR A 132 11.90 14.85 -5.03
N ALA A 133 11.95 15.15 -6.33
CA ALA A 133 11.25 14.42 -7.39
C ALA A 133 9.74 14.24 -7.11
N ARG A 134 9.11 15.23 -6.44
CA ARG A 134 7.69 15.28 -6.12
C ARG A 134 6.85 15.75 -7.30
N GLY A 135 5.57 15.48 -7.26
CA GLY A 135 4.59 15.96 -8.24
C GLY A 135 4.62 15.26 -9.60
N LEU A 136 5.25 14.08 -9.71
CA LEU A 136 5.39 13.36 -10.97
C LEU A 136 4.11 12.65 -11.39
N ARG A 137 3.51 11.88 -10.49
CA ARG A 137 2.27 11.16 -10.73
C ARG A 137 1.17 11.79 -9.89
N LYS A 138 0.35 12.59 -10.53
CA LYS A 138 -0.80 13.24 -9.90
C LYS A 138 -2.06 12.47 -10.26
N THR A 139 -2.91 12.29 -9.27
CA THR A 139 -4.26 11.81 -9.49
C THR A 139 -5.09 12.88 -10.17
N PRO A 140 -6.23 12.56 -10.81
CA PRO A 140 -7.08 13.56 -11.44
C PRO A 140 -7.65 14.58 -10.45
N LEU A 141 -7.65 14.27 -9.16
CA LEU A 141 -8.18 15.13 -8.08
C LEU A 141 -7.09 15.84 -7.27
N TYR A 142 -5.83 15.79 -7.71
CA TYR A 142 -4.72 16.42 -6.99
C TYR A 142 -4.97 17.91 -6.70
N ASP A 143 -5.30 18.70 -7.71
CA ASP A 143 -5.52 20.15 -7.54
C ASP A 143 -6.79 20.43 -6.71
N PHE A 144 -7.85 19.64 -6.90
CA PHE A 144 -9.07 19.70 -6.09
C PHE A 144 -8.78 19.54 -4.60
N PHE A 145 -7.99 18.55 -4.19
CA PHE A 145 -7.63 18.34 -2.80
C PHE A 145 -6.59 19.35 -2.29
N LYS A 146 -5.67 19.77 -3.15
CA LYS A 146 -4.70 20.81 -2.81
C LYS A 146 -5.37 22.12 -2.38
N GLU A 147 -6.38 22.57 -3.11
CA GLU A 147 -7.17 23.76 -2.78
C GLU A 147 -7.95 23.60 -1.46
N ARG A 148 -8.22 22.36 -1.05
CA ARG A 148 -8.90 22.00 0.20
C ARG A 148 -7.96 21.73 1.36
N GLY A 149 -6.68 22.09 1.23
CA GLY A 149 -5.70 22.04 2.32
C GLY A 149 -5.04 20.69 2.53
N ALA A 150 -5.00 19.83 1.49
CA ALA A 150 -4.31 18.55 1.56
C ALA A 150 -2.80 18.69 1.79
N CYS A 151 -2.27 17.95 2.74
CA CYS A 151 -0.85 17.61 2.82
C CYS A 151 -0.63 16.29 2.11
N PHE A 152 0.22 16.33 1.08
CA PHE A 152 0.46 15.16 0.23
C PHE A 152 1.66 14.35 0.69
N GLY A 153 1.55 13.02 0.54
CA GLY A 153 2.66 12.09 0.57
C GLY A 153 2.78 11.31 -0.73
N GLU A 154 3.93 10.69 -0.96
CA GLU A 154 4.20 9.89 -2.15
C GLU A 154 4.06 8.39 -1.86
N VAL A 155 3.37 7.67 -2.74
CA VAL A 155 3.36 6.20 -2.77
C VAL A 155 3.47 5.73 -4.21
N ALA A 156 4.52 4.99 -4.55
CA ALA A 156 4.80 4.55 -5.93
C ALA A 156 4.79 5.71 -6.95
N GLY A 157 5.30 6.87 -6.53
CA GLY A 157 5.32 8.12 -7.30
C GLY A 157 3.98 8.89 -7.31
N TRP A 158 2.90 8.30 -6.83
CA TRP A 158 1.60 8.98 -6.75
C TRP A 158 1.53 9.94 -5.57
N GLU A 159 1.17 11.19 -5.83
CA GLU A 159 0.81 12.16 -4.79
C GLU A 159 -0.57 11.82 -4.22
N ARG A 160 -0.63 11.55 -2.92
CA ARG A 160 -1.87 11.18 -2.21
C ARG A 160 -2.10 12.10 -1.02
N PRO A 161 -3.33 12.59 -0.79
CA PRO A 161 -3.66 13.32 0.45
C PRO A 161 -3.45 12.40 1.66
N ASN A 162 -2.54 12.78 2.57
CA ASN A 162 -2.31 12.02 3.80
C ASN A 162 -3.06 12.60 5.00
N TRP A 163 -3.27 13.91 5.04
CA TRP A 163 -4.08 14.62 6.02
C TRP A 163 -4.48 15.98 5.48
N PHE A 164 -5.45 16.67 6.11
CA PHE A 164 -5.97 17.95 5.67
C PHE A 164 -5.92 19.01 6.76
N VAL A 165 -5.51 20.22 6.38
CA VAL A 165 -5.75 21.42 7.18
C VAL A 165 -7.24 21.70 7.19
N PRO A 166 -7.88 21.92 8.37
CA PRO A 166 -9.29 22.28 8.44
C PRO A 166 -9.63 23.54 7.63
N LYS A 167 -10.81 23.54 7.00
CA LYS A 167 -11.24 24.61 6.07
C LYS A 167 -11.04 26.03 6.62
N GLU A 168 -11.33 26.24 7.89
CA GLU A 168 -11.21 27.54 8.59
C GLU A 168 -9.75 27.96 8.85
N MET A 169 -8.80 27.06 8.67
CA MET A 169 -7.37 27.28 8.86
C MET A 169 -6.57 27.32 7.54
N ILE A 170 -7.21 27.07 6.41
CA ILE A 170 -6.57 27.15 5.09
C ILE A 170 -6.03 28.57 4.88
N GLY A 171 -4.77 28.66 4.42
CA GLY A 171 -4.03 29.92 4.27
C GLY A 171 -3.45 30.48 5.57
N LYS A 172 -3.76 29.91 6.74
CA LYS A 172 -3.15 30.25 8.04
C LYS A 172 -2.16 29.19 8.52
N VAL A 173 -2.38 27.93 8.15
CA VAL A 173 -1.51 26.80 8.43
C VAL A 173 -1.04 26.22 7.11
N GLU A 174 0.26 26.02 6.98
CA GLU A 174 0.86 25.37 5.83
C GLU A 174 0.69 23.85 5.96
N PRO A 175 0.16 23.14 4.93
CA PRO A 175 0.03 21.69 4.97
C PRO A 175 1.39 21.02 4.70
N LYS A 176 2.22 20.91 5.73
CA LYS A 176 3.55 20.29 5.68
C LYS A 176 3.78 19.39 6.90
N TYR A 177 4.70 18.43 6.75
CA TYR A 177 5.13 17.59 7.86
C TYR A 177 6.12 18.30 8.78
N GLU A 178 5.91 18.12 10.09
CA GLU A 178 6.88 18.40 11.14
C GLU A 178 7.04 17.10 11.94
N TYR A 179 8.16 16.39 11.71
CA TYR A 179 8.32 15.03 12.20
C TYR A 179 8.58 14.95 13.71
N SER A 180 8.00 13.97 14.37
CA SER A 180 8.13 13.70 15.79
C SER A 180 8.01 12.21 16.09
N TRP A 181 8.65 11.76 17.16
CA TRP A 181 8.41 10.44 17.77
C TRP A 181 7.19 10.44 18.70
N GLY A 182 6.66 11.61 19.02
CA GLY A 182 5.41 11.80 19.77
C GLY A 182 4.23 12.08 18.85
N ARG A 183 3.30 12.89 19.35
CA ARG A 183 2.16 13.37 18.56
C ARG A 183 2.66 14.24 17.40
N GLN A 184 2.18 13.95 16.21
CA GLN A 184 2.53 14.68 14.99
C GLN A 184 1.86 16.05 14.95
N ASN A 185 2.38 17.00 14.14
CA ASN A 185 1.79 18.34 14.00
C ASN A 185 0.34 18.33 13.44
N TRP A 186 -0.05 17.26 12.77
CA TRP A 186 -1.40 17.05 12.23
C TRP A 186 -2.32 16.22 13.15
N PHE A 187 -1.91 15.91 14.38
CA PHE A 187 -2.65 15.06 15.33
C PHE A 187 -4.08 15.53 15.60
N GLU A 188 -4.30 16.83 15.84
CA GLU A 188 -5.64 17.38 16.08
C GLU A 188 -6.48 17.44 14.79
N PHE A 189 -5.86 17.59 13.62
CA PHE A 189 -6.56 17.55 12.32
C PHE A 189 -7.03 16.13 12.01
N HIS A 190 -6.17 15.16 12.23
CA HIS A 190 -6.49 13.72 12.14
C HIS A 190 -7.69 13.35 13.02
N LYS A 191 -7.78 13.92 14.24
CA LYS A 191 -8.95 13.72 15.10
C LYS A 191 -10.25 14.17 14.43
N LEU A 192 -10.24 15.34 13.80
CA LEU A 192 -11.44 15.87 13.13
C LEU A 192 -11.86 14.99 11.94
N GLU A 193 -10.88 14.48 11.20
CA GLU A 193 -11.13 13.56 10.09
C GLU A 193 -11.70 12.21 10.58
N GLN A 194 -11.09 11.61 11.60
CA GLN A 194 -11.53 10.33 12.14
C GLN A 194 -12.95 10.41 12.74
N LEU A 195 -13.25 11.49 13.49
CA LEU A 195 -14.59 11.71 14.02
C LEU A 195 -15.62 11.89 12.90
N ALA A 196 -15.27 12.57 11.80
CA ALA A 196 -16.18 12.72 10.67
C ALA A 196 -16.55 11.36 10.05
N ILE A 197 -15.60 10.44 9.87
CA ILE A 197 -15.89 9.07 9.41
C ILE A 197 -16.82 8.35 10.38
N ARG A 198 -16.66 8.52 11.70
CA ARG A 198 -17.46 7.79 12.70
C ARG A 198 -18.84 8.39 12.94
N GLU A 199 -18.98 9.71 12.84
CA GLU A 199 -20.19 10.42 13.27
C GLU A 199 -20.99 11.03 12.13
N THR A 200 -20.35 11.37 11.00
CA THR A 200 -20.97 12.03 9.85
C THR A 200 -20.62 11.35 8.53
N VAL A 201 -19.79 11.95 7.68
CA VAL A 201 -19.32 11.36 6.43
C VAL A 201 -17.95 11.93 6.03
N GLY A 202 -17.08 11.03 5.58
CA GLY A 202 -15.77 11.37 5.03
C GLY A 202 -15.68 11.06 3.54
N MET A 203 -14.89 11.85 2.82
CA MET A 203 -14.52 11.63 1.43
C MET A 203 -13.02 11.49 1.30
N TYR A 204 -12.53 10.42 0.66
CA TYR A 204 -11.12 10.22 0.35
C TYR A 204 -10.90 9.64 -1.02
N GLU A 205 -9.73 9.94 -1.60
CA GLU A 205 -9.38 9.51 -2.94
C GLU A 205 -8.69 8.15 -2.99
N MET A 206 -9.12 7.30 -3.91
CA MET A 206 -8.54 5.98 -4.18
C MET A 206 -8.09 5.81 -5.65
N SER A 207 -7.97 6.90 -6.43
CA SER A 207 -7.63 6.81 -7.86
C SER A 207 -6.27 6.15 -8.12
N SER A 208 -5.33 6.24 -7.16
CA SER A 208 -3.99 5.62 -7.25
C SER A 208 -3.96 4.13 -6.96
N TYR A 209 -5.03 3.52 -6.43
CA TYR A 209 -5.09 2.08 -6.18
C TYR A 209 -5.02 1.31 -7.49
N ALA A 210 -4.29 0.18 -7.48
CA ALA A 210 -4.14 -0.67 -8.65
C ALA A 210 -5.50 -1.25 -9.08
N LYS A 211 -5.82 -1.13 -10.36
CA LYS A 211 -7.03 -1.63 -11.00
C LYS A 211 -6.63 -2.53 -12.16
N ILE A 212 -6.77 -3.84 -11.97
CA ILE A 212 -6.41 -4.85 -12.97
C ILE A 212 -7.68 -5.44 -13.54
N ARG A 213 -7.82 -5.43 -14.87
CA ARG A 213 -8.92 -6.07 -15.58
C ARG A 213 -8.48 -7.44 -16.09
N VAL A 214 -9.33 -8.43 -15.87
CA VAL A 214 -9.17 -9.80 -16.40
C VAL A 214 -10.36 -10.09 -17.28
N LYS A 215 -10.11 -10.25 -18.60
CA LYS A 215 -11.16 -10.44 -19.62
C LYS A 215 -10.92 -11.66 -20.47
N GLY A 216 -11.96 -12.42 -20.72
CA GLY A 216 -11.97 -13.56 -21.63
C GLY A 216 -12.80 -14.71 -21.13
N SER A 217 -13.10 -15.66 -22.02
CA SER A 217 -13.96 -16.80 -21.69
C SER A 217 -13.44 -17.66 -20.55
N ASP A 218 -12.14 -17.61 -20.26
CA ASP A 218 -11.49 -18.36 -19.18
C ASP A 218 -11.17 -17.51 -17.94
N ALA A 219 -11.58 -16.24 -17.92
CA ALA A 219 -11.30 -15.33 -16.82
C ALA A 219 -11.80 -15.87 -15.45
N MET A 220 -13.01 -16.43 -15.43
CA MET A 220 -13.57 -17.04 -14.23
C MET A 220 -12.73 -18.24 -13.76
N ASP A 221 -12.42 -19.18 -14.63
CA ASP A 221 -11.63 -20.36 -14.28
C ASP A 221 -10.21 -20.00 -13.83
N PHE A 222 -9.57 -19.04 -14.50
CA PHE A 222 -8.27 -18.54 -14.10
C PHE A 222 -8.31 -17.88 -12.72
N LEU A 223 -9.27 -17.02 -12.46
CA LEU A 223 -9.41 -16.39 -11.15
C LEU A 223 -9.82 -17.37 -10.05
N GLN A 224 -10.58 -18.43 -10.36
CA GLN A 224 -10.84 -19.53 -9.42
C GLN A 224 -9.57 -20.31 -9.05
N LEU A 225 -8.58 -20.37 -9.93
CA LEU A 225 -7.27 -20.98 -9.64
C LEU A 225 -6.44 -20.07 -8.70
N VAL A 226 -6.45 -18.77 -8.92
CA VAL A 226 -5.58 -17.83 -8.18
C VAL A 226 -6.19 -17.38 -6.84
N CYS A 227 -7.50 -17.14 -6.79
CA CYS A 227 -8.19 -16.62 -5.60
C CYS A 227 -8.53 -17.73 -4.60
N ALA A 228 -8.29 -17.53 -3.32
CA ALA A 228 -8.65 -18.48 -2.27
C ALA A 228 -10.17 -18.50 -1.99
N ASN A 229 -10.89 -17.41 -2.25
CA ASN A 229 -12.34 -17.33 -2.16
C ASN A 229 -13.02 -17.74 -3.48
N ASP A 230 -14.33 -17.93 -3.44
CA ASP A 230 -15.14 -18.23 -4.62
C ASP A 230 -15.49 -16.95 -5.38
N VAL A 231 -14.91 -16.78 -6.57
CA VAL A 231 -15.16 -15.63 -7.46
C VAL A 231 -16.17 -15.95 -8.58
N ASN A 232 -16.72 -17.17 -8.59
CA ASN A 232 -17.81 -17.54 -9.48
C ASN A 232 -19.15 -17.05 -8.91
N VAL A 233 -19.32 -15.75 -8.88
CA VAL A 233 -20.51 -15.04 -8.41
C VAL A 233 -21.24 -14.39 -9.58
N GLU A 234 -22.48 -13.96 -9.39
CA GLU A 234 -23.22 -13.22 -10.42
C GLU A 234 -22.55 -11.87 -10.76
N PRO A 235 -22.65 -11.39 -12.01
CA PRO A 235 -22.25 -10.03 -12.38
C PRO A 235 -22.85 -9.00 -11.42
N GLY A 236 -22.05 -7.96 -11.09
CA GLY A 236 -22.43 -6.97 -10.09
C GLY A 236 -22.17 -7.40 -8.63
N LYS A 237 -21.46 -8.51 -8.42
CA LYS A 237 -20.98 -8.95 -7.10
C LYS A 237 -19.48 -8.75 -6.97
N MET A 238 -19.05 -8.46 -5.74
CA MET A 238 -17.67 -8.29 -5.35
C MET A 238 -17.30 -9.31 -4.27
N VAL A 239 -16.08 -9.84 -4.34
CA VAL A 239 -15.53 -10.83 -3.42
C VAL A 239 -14.21 -10.33 -2.86
N TYR A 240 -14.08 -10.30 -1.55
CA TYR A 240 -12.81 -10.11 -0.88
C TYR A 240 -12.08 -11.45 -0.80
N THR A 241 -10.80 -11.48 -1.22
CA THR A 241 -10.02 -12.71 -1.33
C THR A 241 -8.53 -12.44 -1.23
N GLN A 242 -7.79 -13.46 -0.83
CA GLN A 242 -6.35 -13.50 -0.90
C GLN A 242 -5.89 -14.39 -2.04
N TRP A 243 -4.72 -14.08 -2.62
CA TRP A 243 -3.94 -15.01 -3.41
C TRP A 243 -2.89 -15.62 -2.50
N LEU A 244 -2.65 -16.90 -2.65
CA LEU A 244 -1.76 -17.65 -1.76
C LEU A 244 -0.65 -18.32 -2.54
N ASN A 245 0.52 -18.45 -1.89
CA ASN A 245 1.55 -19.38 -2.36
C ASN A 245 1.25 -20.83 -1.92
N ASP A 246 2.05 -21.78 -2.36
CA ASP A 246 1.85 -23.21 -2.06
C ASP A 246 1.95 -23.54 -0.55
N LYS A 247 2.59 -22.64 0.24
CA LYS A 247 2.71 -22.77 1.70
C LYS A 247 1.51 -22.16 2.44
N GLY A 248 0.58 -21.52 1.72
CA GLY A 248 -0.58 -20.81 2.29
C GLY A 248 -0.28 -19.40 2.78
N GLY A 249 0.91 -18.87 2.47
CA GLY A 249 1.29 -17.48 2.67
C GLY A 249 0.56 -16.54 1.71
N ILE A 250 0.36 -15.31 2.11
CA ILE A 250 -0.48 -14.34 1.40
C ILE A 250 0.35 -13.57 0.37
N GLU A 251 0.13 -13.81 -0.91
CA GLU A 251 0.78 -13.10 -2.01
C GLU A 251 0.09 -11.79 -2.38
N ALA A 252 -1.23 -11.72 -2.21
CA ALA A 252 -2.00 -10.50 -2.41
C ALA A 252 -3.29 -10.51 -1.57
N ASP A 253 -3.75 -9.32 -1.24
CA ASP A 253 -5.00 -9.06 -0.51
C ASP A 253 -5.85 -8.10 -1.34
N VAL A 254 -6.93 -8.64 -1.96
CA VAL A 254 -7.62 -7.95 -3.05
C VAL A 254 -9.14 -8.06 -2.96
N THR A 255 -9.81 -7.14 -3.64
CA THR A 255 -11.21 -7.31 -4.01
C THR A 255 -11.32 -7.67 -5.48
N VAL A 256 -12.16 -8.65 -5.79
CA VAL A 256 -12.47 -9.11 -7.15
C VAL A 256 -13.94 -8.85 -7.43
N THR A 257 -14.23 -8.02 -8.40
CA THR A 257 -15.59 -7.71 -8.85
C THR A 257 -15.86 -8.39 -10.19
N ARG A 258 -16.92 -9.19 -10.26
CA ARG A 258 -17.43 -9.66 -11.56
C ARG A 258 -18.28 -8.57 -12.19
N LEU A 259 -17.77 -7.91 -13.22
CA LEU A 259 -18.48 -6.84 -13.91
C LEU A 259 -19.48 -7.40 -14.93
N GLU A 260 -19.04 -8.38 -15.72
CA GLU A 260 -19.80 -9.09 -16.73
C GLU A 260 -19.48 -10.58 -16.67
N ALA A 261 -20.07 -11.38 -17.52
CA ALA A 261 -19.89 -12.84 -17.52
C ALA A 261 -18.41 -13.24 -17.62
N ASP A 262 -17.62 -12.52 -18.41
CA ASP A 262 -16.23 -12.79 -18.76
C ASP A 262 -15.29 -11.59 -18.50
N ASP A 263 -15.71 -10.66 -17.62
CA ASP A 263 -15.00 -9.42 -17.32
C ASP A 263 -14.96 -9.16 -15.81
N TYR A 264 -13.75 -9.13 -15.25
CA TYR A 264 -13.48 -8.95 -13.84
C TYR A 264 -12.59 -7.73 -13.59
N LEU A 265 -12.86 -7.02 -12.49
CA LEU A 265 -12.02 -5.96 -11.96
C LEU A 265 -11.40 -6.44 -10.64
N ILE A 266 -10.08 -6.36 -10.54
CA ILE A 266 -9.34 -6.57 -9.31
C ILE A 266 -8.86 -5.21 -8.81
N VAL A 267 -9.07 -4.91 -7.53
CA VAL A 267 -8.53 -3.71 -6.88
C VAL A 267 -7.57 -4.15 -5.78
N SER A 268 -6.39 -3.54 -5.79
CA SER A 268 -5.26 -3.85 -4.92
C SER A 268 -4.55 -2.59 -4.46
N GLY A 269 -3.57 -2.72 -3.57
CA GLY A 269 -2.77 -1.61 -3.05
C GLY A 269 -1.97 -0.89 -4.14
N THR A 270 -1.79 0.42 -3.98
CA THR A 270 -1.07 1.28 -4.96
C THR A 270 0.33 0.76 -5.30
N MET A 271 1.07 0.23 -4.33
CA MET A 271 2.43 -0.30 -4.53
C MET A 271 2.46 -1.70 -5.15
N CYS A 272 1.33 -2.42 -5.15
CA CYS A 272 1.30 -3.84 -5.47
C CYS A 272 1.16 -4.13 -6.96
N LEU A 273 0.86 -3.13 -7.80
CA LEU A 273 0.51 -3.32 -9.22
C LEU A 273 1.48 -4.25 -9.97
N ASN A 274 2.79 -3.98 -9.91
CA ASN A 274 3.78 -4.76 -10.65
C ASN A 274 3.91 -6.19 -10.10
N ARG A 275 3.89 -6.34 -8.77
CA ARG A 275 3.90 -7.64 -8.09
C ARG A 275 2.67 -8.47 -8.47
N ASP A 276 1.50 -7.85 -8.41
CA ASP A 276 0.22 -8.52 -8.67
C ASP A 276 0.08 -8.91 -10.14
N MET A 277 0.47 -8.02 -11.05
CA MET A 277 0.51 -8.33 -12.49
C MET A 277 1.47 -9.47 -12.79
N HIS A 278 2.67 -9.48 -12.19
CA HIS A 278 3.63 -10.57 -12.32
C HIS A 278 3.07 -11.90 -11.79
N TRP A 279 2.43 -11.87 -10.60
CA TRP A 279 1.80 -13.05 -10.01
C TRP A 279 0.72 -13.65 -10.92
N LEU A 280 -0.15 -12.81 -11.45
CA LEU A 280 -1.19 -13.23 -12.39
C LEU A 280 -0.58 -13.81 -13.68
N GLN A 281 0.43 -13.15 -14.25
CA GLN A 281 1.10 -13.62 -15.47
C GLN A 281 1.82 -14.94 -15.26
N LYS A 282 2.53 -15.09 -14.14
CA LYS A 282 3.25 -16.32 -13.75
C LYS A 282 2.31 -17.53 -13.63
N ASN A 283 1.13 -17.32 -13.07
CA ASN A 283 0.17 -18.37 -12.76
C ASN A 283 -0.92 -18.54 -13.84
N MET A 284 -0.87 -17.77 -14.92
CA MET A 284 -1.82 -17.90 -16.02
C MET A 284 -1.52 -19.17 -16.83
N PRO A 285 -2.48 -20.11 -16.94
CA PRO A 285 -2.30 -21.28 -17.78
C PRO A 285 -2.07 -20.89 -19.25
N LYS A 286 -1.15 -21.59 -19.91
CA LYS A 286 -0.74 -21.24 -21.29
C LYS A 286 -1.86 -21.29 -22.33
N ASP A 287 -2.88 -22.09 -22.07
CA ASP A 287 -4.06 -22.29 -22.90
C ASP A 287 -5.26 -21.45 -22.43
N ALA A 288 -5.09 -20.60 -21.42
CA ALA A 288 -6.18 -19.74 -20.94
C ALA A 288 -6.52 -18.64 -21.96
N ASN A 289 -7.76 -18.61 -22.36
CA ASN A 289 -8.29 -17.54 -23.23
C ASN A 289 -8.76 -16.36 -22.38
N CYS A 290 -7.80 -15.66 -21.79
CA CYS A 290 -8.06 -14.40 -21.08
C CYS A 290 -6.84 -13.46 -21.19
N SER A 291 -7.09 -12.17 -20.95
CA SER A 291 -6.09 -11.10 -21.02
C SER A 291 -6.12 -10.27 -19.75
N LEU A 292 -4.95 -9.75 -19.38
CA LEU A 292 -4.74 -8.87 -18.23
C LEU A 292 -4.47 -7.45 -18.71
N PHE A 293 -5.09 -6.46 -18.07
CA PHE A 293 -4.90 -5.05 -18.39
C PHE A 293 -4.74 -4.23 -17.13
N ASP A 294 -3.69 -3.42 -17.05
CA ASP A 294 -3.63 -2.32 -16.09
C ASP A 294 -4.61 -1.22 -16.53
N SER A 295 -5.65 -1.01 -15.73
CA SER A 295 -6.65 0.06 -15.93
C SER A 295 -6.59 1.15 -14.86
N THR A 296 -5.50 1.20 -14.08
CA THR A 296 -5.34 2.11 -12.93
C THR A 296 -5.62 3.56 -13.32
N SER A 297 -5.06 4.03 -14.42
CA SER A 297 -5.19 5.42 -14.87
C SER A 297 -6.42 5.70 -15.72
N SER A 298 -7.30 4.73 -15.94
CA SER A 298 -8.52 4.92 -16.75
C SER A 298 -9.74 5.38 -15.95
N GLU A 299 -9.72 5.17 -14.64
CA GLU A 299 -10.85 5.47 -13.76
C GLU A 299 -10.39 6.27 -12.53
N GLY A 300 -11.09 7.37 -12.24
CA GLY A 300 -11.07 8.02 -10.94
C GLY A 300 -11.83 7.17 -9.91
N CYS A 301 -11.43 7.27 -8.65
CA CYS A 301 -12.11 6.60 -7.55
C CYS A 301 -12.17 7.49 -6.32
N ILE A 302 -13.36 7.68 -5.78
CA ILE A 302 -13.62 8.39 -4.51
C ILE A 302 -14.37 7.43 -3.58
N ALA A 303 -13.95 7.35 -2.34
CA ALA A 303 -14.68 6.66 -1.29
C ALA A 303 -15.49 7.65 -0.46
N ILE A 304 -16.76 7.33 -0.20
CA ILE A 304 -17.68 8.08 0.65
C ILE A 304 -18.07 7.15 1.80
N MET A 305 -17.61 7.45 3.01
CA MET A 305 -17.71 6.57 4.15
C MET A 305 -18.21 7.33 5.40
N GLY A 306 -19.07 6.68 6.18
CA GLY A 306 -19.63 7.22 7.41
C GLY A 306 -21.14 7.05 7.49
N PRO A 307 -21.76 7.30 8.66
CA PRO A 307 -23.20 7.13 8.88
C PRO A 307 -24.09 7.87 7.87
N ASN A 308 -23.69 9.09 7.48
CA ASN A 308 -24.45 9.95 6.55
C ASN A 308 -24.16 9.65 5.07
N SER A 309 -23.29 8.69 4.74
CA SER A 309 -22.87 8.41 3.36
C SER A 309 -24.05 8.00 2.46
N ARG A 310 -25.03 7.24 3.00
CA ARG A 310 -26.22 6.86 2.25
C ARG A 310 -27.09 8.06 1.90
N ASP A 311 -27.39 8.90 2.87
CA ASP A 311 -28.27 10.04 2.69
C ASP A 311 -27.64 11.06 1.74
N LEU A 312 -26.34 11.29 1.83
CA LEU A 312 -25.58 12.08 0.86
C LEU A 312 -25.71 11.51 -0.56
N LEU A 313 -25.39 10.23 -0.75
CA LEU A 313 -25.45 9.62 -2.09
C LEU A 313 -26.89 9.55 -2.61
N GLN A 314 -27.87 9.24 -1.76
CA GLN A 314 -29.29 9.24 -2.17
C GLN A 314 -29.77 10.61 -2.63
N SER A 315 -29.17 11.70 -2.13
CA SER A 315 -29.50 13.07 -2.57
C SER A 315 -28.90 13.42 -3.93
N LEU A 316 -27.98 12.60 -4.45
CA LEU A 316 -27.26 12.81 -5.72
C LEU A 316 -27.72 11.85 -6.83
N THR A 317 -28.51 10.81 -6.51
CA THR A 317 -28.96 9.79 -7.46
C THR A 317 -30.40 9.36 -7.19
N ASP A 318 -31.12 9.04 -8.29
CA ASP A 318 -32.45 8.41 -8.20
C ASP A 318 -32.40 6.91 -7.89
N THR A 319 -31.21 6.30 -7.96
CA THR A 319 -31.03 4.88 -7.61
C THR A 319 -31.25 4.67 -6.11
N ASN A 320 -32.11 3.72 -5.77
CA ASN A 320 -32.39 3.40 -4.36
C ASN A 320 -31.14 2.81 -3.67
N MET A 321 -30.59 3.56 -2.70
CA MET A 321 -29.39 3.22 -1.93
C MET A 321 -29.67 2.44 -0.63
N SER A 322 -30.91 1.96 -0.40
CA SER A 322 -31.28 1.18 0.78
C SER A 322 -30.52 -0.15 0.86
N ASN A 323 -30.53 -0.78 2.04
CA ASN A 323 -29.88 -2.09 2.25
C ASN A 323 -30.48 -3.19 1.37
N GLU A 324 -31.79 -3.16 1.17
CA GLU A 324 -32.54 -4.12 0.39
C GLU A 324 -32.22 -4.00 -1.09
N SER A 325 -32.16 -2.77 -1.59
CA SER A 325 -31.87 -2.50 -2.99
C SER A 325 -30.40 -2.58 -3.32
N PHE A 326 -29.53 -2.19 -2.40
CA PHE A 326 -28.09 -2.17 -2.61
C PHE A 326 -27.36 -2.87 -1.43
N PRO A 327 -27.39 -4.23 -1.36
CA PRO A 327 -26.73 -4.98 -0.28
C PRO A 327 -25.21 -4.82 -0.28
N PHE A 328 -24.57 -5.12 0.87
CA PHE A 328 -23.10 -5.15 1.00
C PHE A 328 -22.46 -6.10 -0.03
N ALA A 329 -21.26 -5.78 -0.50
CA ALA A 329 -20.51 -6.49 -1.55
C ALA A 329 -21.24 -6.55 -2.91
N ASN A 330 -22.16 -5.60 -3.16
CA ASN A 330 -22.78 -5.41 -4.47
C ASN A 330 -22.21 -4.19 -5.18
N VAL A 331 -22.29 -4.24 -6.49
CA VAL A 331 -21.86 -3.18 -7.42
C VAL A 331 -23.04 -2.79 -8.28
N ARG A 332 -23.27 -1.50 -8.45
CA ARG A 332 -24.30 -0.94 -9.33
C ARG A 332 -23.77 0.27 -10.08
N ASN A 333 -24.25 0.41 -11.29
CA ASN A 333 -24.12 1.68 -12.01
C ASN A 333 -25.22 2.62 -11.52
N ILE A 334 -24.81 3.82 -11.13
CA ILE A 334 -25.69 4.90 -10.68
C ILE A 334 -25.35 6.17 -11.48
N GLU A 335 -26.28 7.10 -11.51
CA GLU A 335 -26.05 8.42 -12.11
C GLU A 335 -25.80 9.43 -10.99
N ILE A 336 -24.69 10.17 -11.06
CA ILE A 336 -24.41 11.32 -10.21
C ILE A 336 -24.33 12.55 -11.11
N GLY A 337 -25.37 13.38 -11.10
CA GLY A 337 -25.54 14.43 -12.10
C GLY A 337 -25.53 13.86 -13.52
N MET A 338 -24.58 14.29 -14.36
CA MET A 338 -24.41 13.81 -15.74
C MET A 338 -23.37 12.68 -15.88
N ALA A 339 -22.83 12.18 -14.78
CA ALA A 339 -21.82 11.13 -14.79
C ALA A 339 -22.40 9.74 -14.50
N ASN A 340 -22.04 8.76 -15.32
CA ASN A 340 -22.26 7.35 -14.99
C ASN A 340 -21.16 6.88 -14.02
N VAL A 341 -21.55 6.44 -12.85
CA VAL A 341 -20.66 6.05 -11.76
C VAL A 341 -20.93 4.61 -11.39
N ARG A 342 -19.89 3.79 -11.33
CA ARG A 342 -19.98 2.44 -10.80
C ARG A 342 -19.71 2.49 -9.29
N ALA A 343 -20.76 2.29 -8.51
CA ALA A 343 -20.70 2.31 -7.04
C ALA A 343 -20.50 0.89 -6.50
N HIS A 344 -19.49 0.72 -5.66
CA HIS A 344 -19.16 -0.52 -4.95
C HIS A 344 -19.50 -0.35 -3.48
N ARG A 345 -20.43 -1.12 -2.95
CA ARG A 345 -20.76 -1.06 -1.53
C ARG A 345 -19.79 -1.90 -0.70
N ILE A 346 -18.74 -1.26 -0.25
CA ILE A 346 -17.64 -1.83 0.55
C ILE A 346 -17.11 -0.78 1.51
N THR A 347 -16.32 -1.19 2.48
CA THR A 347 -15.61 -0.30 3.40
C THR A 347 -14.26 -0.86 3.80
N TYR A 348 -13.28 0.03 3.95
CA TYR A 348 -11.99 -0.27 4.58
C TYR A 348 -11.79 0.48 5.90
N VAL A 349 -12.72 1.36 6.26
CA VAL A 349 -12.73 2.11 7.53
C VAL A 349 -13.72 1.56 8.56
N GLY A 350 -14.52 0.57 8.15
CA GLY A 350 -15.48 -0.12 9.04
C GLY A 350 -16.77 0.63 9.30
N GLU A 351 -17.10 1.61 8.47
CA GLU A 351 -18.38 2.33 8.47
C GLU A 351 -19.16 2.06 7.19
N LEU A 352 -20.44 2.43 7.17
CA LEU A 352 -21.26 2.41 5.96
C LEU A 352 -20.59 3.23 4.87
N GLY A 353 -20.55 2.74 3.63
CA GLY A 353 -20.00 3.52 2.55
C GLY A 353 -19.95 2.84 1.20
N TRP A 354 -19.47 3.58 0.24
CA TRP A 354 -19.28 3.18 -1.15
C TRP A 354 -17.97 3.73 -1.71
N GLU A 355 -17.33 2.94 -2.56
CA GLU A 355 -16.32 3.38 -3.50
C GLU A 355 -16.99 3.68 -4.83
N LEU A 356 -16.73 4.85 -5.37
CA LEU A 356 -17.33 5.40 -6.58
C LEU A 356 -16.28 5.44 -7.69
N TYR A 357 -16.43 4.59 -8.70
CA TYR A 357 -15.55 4.51 -9.87
C TYR A 357 -16.22 5.18 -11.07
N PHE A 358 -15.48 6.03 -11.74
CA PHE A 358 -15.98 6.79 -12.90
C PHE A 358 -14.85 7.00 -13.92
N PRO A 359 -15.16 7.20 -15.21
CA PRO A 359 -14.17 7.56 -16.22
C PRO A 359 -13.39 8.80 -15.77
N ILE A 360 -12.08 8.80 -15.99
CA ILE A 360 -11.16 9.77 -15.39
C ILE A 360 -11.50 11.23 -15.72
N GLU A 361 -12.08 11.47 -16.90
CA GLU A 361 -12.52 12.81 -17.36
C GLU A 361 -13.67 13.40 -16.53
N PHE A 362 -14.43 12.58 -15.79
CA PHE A 362 -15.51 13.04 -14.91
C PHE A 362 -15.05 13.35 -13.48
N SER A 363 -13.78 13.17 -13.17
CA SER A 363 -13.27 13.21 -11.78
C SER A 363 -13.61 14.52 -11.08
N SER A 364 -13.25 15.66 -11.66
CA SER A 364 -13.53 16.98 -11.04
C SER A 364 -15.03 17.21 -10.91
N TYR A 365 -15.81 16.90 -11.94
CA TYR A 365 -17.26 17.09 -11.93
C TYR A 365 -17.94 16.30 -10.81
N VAL A 366 -17.60 15.02 -10.65
CA VAL A 366 -18.18 14.17 -9.61
C VAL A 366 -17.73 14.63 -8.23
N ALA A 367 -16.45 14.95 -8.07
CA ALA A 367 -15.92 15.41 -6.77
C ALA A 367 -16.54 16.74 -6.31
N GLU A 368 -16.72 17.69 -7.23
CA GLU A 368 -17.35 18.99 -6.95
C GLU A 368 -18.81 18.84 -6.53
N LEU A 369 -19.59 18.00 -7.24
CA LEU A 369 -20.98 17.73 -6.87
C LEU A 369 -21.10 17.10 -5.48
N ILE A 370 -20.24 16.12 -5.18
CA ILE A 370 -20.24 15.46 -3.88
C ILE A 370 -19.83 16.43 -2.76
N ASP A 371 -18.80 17.26 -2.99
CA ASP A 371 -18.30 18.22 -2.02
C ASP A 371 -19.33 19.32 -1.73
N GLU A 372 -19.96 19.87 -2.78
CA GLU A 372 -21.00 20.89 -2.65
C GLU A 372 -22.20 20.36 -1.85
N LYS A 373 -22.74 19.20 -2.27
CA LYS A 373 -23.87 18.58 -1.57
C LYS A 373 -23.51 18.07 -0.19
N GLY A 374 -22.27 17.66 0.00
CA GLY A 374 -21.72 17.14 1.24
C GLY A 374 -21.77 18.14 2.40
N ILE A 375 -21.84 19.44 2.13
CA ILE A 375 -21.97 20.49 3.16
C ILE A 375 -23.20 20.24 4.04
N GLU A 376 -24.32 19.84 3.46
CA GLU A 376 -25.57 19.55 4.19
C GLU A 376 -25.43 18.34 5.11
N PHE A 377 -24.49 17.46 4.86
CA PHE A 377 -24.25 16.21 5.60
C PHE A 377 -23.00 16.27 6.49
N SER A 378 -22.37 17.44 6.61
CA SER A 378 -21.12 17.65 7.35
C SER A 378 -19.96 16.81 6.81
N LEU A 379 -19.86 16.70 5.48
CA LEU A 379 -18.77 16.04 4.78
C LEU A 379 -17.43 16.67 5.14
N ARG A 380 -16.42 15.81 5.38
CA ARG A 380 -15.03 16.20 5.54
C ARG A 380 -14.12 15.47 4.58
N GLN A 381 -13.10 16.16 4.08
CA GLN A 381 -12.01 15.55 3.36
C GLN A 381 -11.16 14.71 4.32
N ILE A 382 -10.75 13.52 3.88
CA ILE A 382 -10.06 12.52 4.72
C ILE A 382 -8.75 12.12 4.07
N GLY A 383 -7.67 12.16 4.85
CA GLY A 383 -6.37 11.70 4.42
C GLY A 383 -6.10 10.22 4.70
N MET A 384 -5.07 9.67 4.03
CA MET A 384 -4.71 8.25 4.15
C MET A 384 -4.29 7.85 5.56
N HIS A 385 -3.72 8.77 6.36
CA HIS A 385 -3.40 8.48 7.78
C HIS A 385 -4.66 8.19 8.59
N THR A 386 -5.76 8.88 8.29
CA THR A 386 -7.06 8.62 8.95
C THR A 386 -7.68 7.31 8.46
N VAL A 387 -7.57 7.00 7.17
CA VAL A 387 -8.01 5.69 6.65
C VAL A 387 -7.27 4.56 7.36
N ASP A 388 -5.94 4.70 7.53
CA ASP A 388 -5.11 3.70 8.23
C ASP A 388 -5.51 3.55 9.70
N SER A 389 -5.70 4.64 10.45
CA SER A 389 -6.15 4.55 11.84
C SER A 389 -7.54 3.92 11.97
N CYS A 390 -8.47 4.25 11.08
CA CYS A 390 -9.82 3.68 11.07
C CYS A 390 -9.82 2.17 10.76
N ARG A 391 -8.96 1.69 9.84
CA ARG A 391 -8.86 0.26 9.51
C ARG A 391 -8.24 -0.54 10.68
N ILE A 392 -7.23 0.04 11.39
CA ILE A 392 -6.61 -0.60 12.56
C ILE A 392 -7.63 -0.77 13.69
N GLU A 393 -8.49 0.23 13.93
CA GLU A 393 -9.59 0.13 14.91
C GLU A 393 -10.54 -1.05 14.64
N LYS A 394 -10.70 -1.43 13.37
CA LYS A 394 -11.56 -2.55 12.95
C LYS A 394 -10.76 -3.84 12.72
N ALA A 395 -9.47 -3.81 13.04
CA ALA A 395 -8.54 -4.91 12.77
C ALA A 395 -8.55 -5.38 11.30
N TYR A 396 -8.75 -4.48 10.35
CA TYR A 396 -8.57 -4.77 8.94
C TYR A 396 -7.07 -4.75 8.61
N ARG A 397 -6.62 -5.81 7.91
CA ARG A 397 -5.20 -6.02 7.59
C ARG A 397 -4.78 -5.14 6.43
N HIS A 398 -3.51 -4.79 6.45
CA HIS A 398 -2.85 -4.09 5.36
C HIS A 398 -1.72 -4.99 4.83
N PHE A 399 -1.80 -5.33 3.54
CA PHE A 399 -0.76 -6.12 2.87
C PHE A 399 0.58 -5.35 2.84
N GLY A 400 1.66 -6.03 3.20
CA GLY A 400 2.99 -5.44 3.36
C GLY A 400 3.27 -4.87 4.76
N HIS A 401 2.27 -4.89 5.67
CA HIS A 401 2.42 -4.51 7.08
C HIS A 401 1.96 -5.63 8.00
N ASP A 402 0.66 -5.94 8.01
CA ASP A 402 0.08 -6.95 8.89
C ASP A 402 0.09 -8.36 8.29
N ILE A 403 0.23 -8.45 7.00
CA ILE A 403 0.19 -9.71 6.23
C ILE A 403 1.17 -9.64 5.06
N THR A 404 1.93 -10.72 4.89
CA THR A 404 2.94 -10.91 3.85
C THR A 404 2.89 -12.34 3.29
N ASP A 405 3.80 -12.67 2.40
CA ASP A 405 3.91 -14.02 1.82
C ASP A 405 4.42 -15.10 2.80
N GLU A 406 4.90 -14.69 3.98
CA GLU A 406 5.23 -15.58 5.09
C GLU A 406 4.03 -15.85 6.03
N ASP A 407 3.02 -14.97 6.03
CA ASP A 407 1.88 -15.09 6.91
C ASP A 407 0.83 -16.04 6.35
N HIS A 408 0.65 -17.16 7.03
CA HIS A 408 -0.38 -18.10 6.65
C HIS A 408 -1.78 -17.49 6.84
N VAL A 409 -2.63 -17.57 5.81
CA VAL A 409 -3.96 -16.93 5.77
C VAL A 409 -4.84 -17.28 6.99
N ILE A 410 -4.66 -18.47 7.60
CA ILE A 410 -5.37 -18.87 8.81
C ILE A 410 -4.85 -18.13 10.04
N ASN A 411 -3.52 -18.00 10.19
CA ASN A 411 -2.89 -17.24 11.28
C ASN A 411 -3.23 -15.75 11.21
N ALA A 412 -3.32 -15.21 9.99
CA ALA A 412 -3.77 -13.85 9.71
C ALA A 412 -5.25 -13.60 10.09
N GLY A 413 -6.00 -14.64 10.46
CA GLY A 413 -7.42 -14.55 10.79
C GLY A 413 -8.32 -14.27 9.58
N LEU A 414 -7.85 -14.58 8.37
CA LEU A 414 -8.57 -14.37 7.11
C LEU A 414 -9.23 -15.65 6.56
N GLY A 415 -9.32 -16.70 7.38
CA GLY A 415 -9.94 -17.97 6.98
C GLY A 415 -11.42 -17.85 6.56
N PHE A 416 -12.13 -16.78 6.93
CA PHE A 416 -13.48 -16.50 6.47
C PHE A 416 -13.55 -16.14 4.97
N ALA A 417 -12.45 -15.61 4.41
CA ALA A 417 -12.28 -15.26 3.00
C ALA A 417 -11.69 -16.40 2.17
N VAL A 418 -11.60 -17.63 2.73
CA VAL A 418 -11.13 -18.83 2.03
C VAL A 418 -12.25 -19.83 1.90
N LYS A 419 -12.51 -20.29 0.69
CA LYS A 419 -13.57 -21.26 0.36
C LYS A 419 -12.96 -22.61 -0.06
N LEU A 420 -12.72 -23.50 0.92
CA LEU A 420 -12.22 -24.86 0.66
C LEU A 420 -13.23 -25.75 -0.08
N ASP A 421 -14.51 -25.44 0.04
CA ASP A 421 -15.62 -26.18 -0.57
C ASP A 421 -16.11 -25.58 -1.90
N LYS A 422 -15.40 -24.57 -2.43
CA LYS A 422 -15.73 -24.03 -3.75
C LYS A 422 -15.44 -25.07 -4.85
N LYS A 423 -16.18 -24.97 -5.94
CA LYS A 423 -15.94 -25.84 -7.09
C LYS A 423 -14.55 -25.55 -7.69
N PRO A 424 -13.69 -26.56 -7.86
CA PRO A 424 -12.44 -26.37 -8.54
C PRO A 424 -12.63 -25.80 -9.94
N SER A 425 -11.67 -24.99 -10.40
CA SER A 425 -11.65 -24.54 -11.79
C SER A 425 -11.29 -25.69 -12.73
N LYS A 426 -11.40 -25.48 -14.03
CA LYS A 426 -10.89 -26.45 -15.02
C LYS A 426 -9.38 -26.70 -14.90
N TYR A 427 -8.66 -25.84 -14.20
CA TYR A 427 -7.22 -25.94 -13.95
C TYR A 427 -6.87 -26.58 -12.59
N GLY A 428 -7.85 -26.92 -11.76
CA GLY A 428 -7.68 -27.55 -10.45
C GLY A 428 -8.16 -26.69 -9.27
N ASN A 429 -7.72 -27.08 -8.08
CA ASN A 429 -7.94 -26.31 -6.85
C ASN A 429 -7.13 -25.00 -6.88
N PHE A 430 -7.51 -24.04 -6.02
CA PHE A 430 -6.73 -22.80 -5.91
C PHE A 430 -5.35 -23.05 -5.32
N ILE A 431 -4.39 -22.19 -5.67
CA ILE A 431 -3.01 -22.23 -5.19
C ILE A 431 -3.00 -22.13 -3.66
N GLY A 432 -2.27 -23.02 -2.97
CA GLY A 432 -2.22 -23.09 -1.51
C GLY A 432 -3.34 -23.90 -0.86
N TYR A 433 -4.25 -24.52 -1.62
CA TYR A 433 -5.38 -25.29 -1.11
C TYR A 433 -4.99 -26.34 -0.06
N ASP A 434 -4.00 -27.18 -0.36
CA ASP A 434 -3.59 -28.29 0.52
C ASP A 434 -2.98 -27.78 1.84
N SER A 435 -2.21 -26.71 1.78
CA SER A 435 -1.64 -26.05 2.95
C SER A 435 -2.75 -25.51 3.85
N VAL A 436 -3.72 -24.79 3.29
CA VAL A 436 -4.84 -24.22 4.05
C VAL A 436 -5.71 -25.31 4.68
N GLN A 437 -5.99 -26.39 3.93
CA GLN A 437 -6.75 -27.54 4.43
C GLN A 437 -6.05 -28.20 5.62
N SER A 438 -4.75 -28.40 5.50
CA SER A 438 -3.91 -28.98 6.56
C SER A 438 -3.87 -28.08 7.81
N LYS A 439 -3.61 -26.78 7.63
CA LYS A 439 -3.54 -25.80 8.72
C LYS A 439 -4.86 -25.62 9.43
N LYS A 440 -5.98 -25.62 8.71
CA LYS A 440 -7.32 -25.55 9.32
C LYS A 440 -7.59 -26.72 10.26
N THR A 441 -7.04 -27.89 9.96
CA THR A 441 -7.16 -29.07 10.82
C THR A 441 -6.20 -29.02 12.01
N ALA A 442 -4.96 -28.55 11.81
CA ALA A 442 -3.92 -28.46 12.84
C ALA A 442 -4.16 -27.35 13.86
N GLY A 443 -4.87 -26.27 13.48
CA GLY A 443 -5.12 -25.09 14.32
C GLY A 443 -4.04 -24.02 14.21
N TYR A 444 -4.13 -23.03 15.12
CA TYR A 444 -3.24 -21.86 15.15
C TYR A 444 -1.99 -22.13 15.99
N ASP A 445 -0.83 -21.74 15.51
CA ASP A 445 0.42 -21.59 16.26
C ASP A 445 0.68 -20.10 16.60
N MET A 446 0.27 -19.20 15.73
CA MET A 446 0.27 -17.75 15.92
C MET A 446 -1.07 -17.17 15.46
N ARG A 447 -1.39 -15.95 15.89
CA ARG A 447 -2.61 -15.26 15.48
C ARG A 447 -2.44 -13.76 15.56
N VAL A 448 -2.93 -13.05 14.54
CA VAL A 448 -3.07 -11.58 14.62
C VAL A 448 -4.05 -11.21 15.72
N MET A 449 -3.61 -10.31 16.59
CA MET A 449 -4.38 -9.74 17.70
C MET A 449 -4.40 -8.22 17.59
N GLN A 450 -5.43 -7.61 18.18
CA GLN A 450 -5.52 -6.16 18.31
C GLN A 450 -5.20 -5.78 19.76
N PHE A 451 -4.44 -4.70 19.92
CA PHE A 451 -3.96 -4.18 21.20
C PHE A 451 -4.42 -2.74 21.37
N LEU A 452 -4.87 -2.40 22.58
CA LEU A 452 -5.18 -1.03 22.99
C LEU A 452 -4.31 -0.70 24.19
N LEU A 453 -3.57 0.42 24.14
CA LEU A 453 -2.77 0.85 25.29
C LEU A 453 -3.65 1.42 26.39
N ASN A 454 -3.28 1.16 27.64
CA ASN A 454 -3.91 1.77 28.81
C ASN A 454 -3.49 3.22 29.02
N ASN A 455 -2.29 3.60 28.53
CA ASN A 455 -1.76 4.96 28.66
C ASN A 455 -2.02 5.73 27.36
N SER A 456 -2.93 6.68 27.41
CA SER A 456 -3.36 7.52 26.28
C SER A 456 -2.31 8.51 25.79
N GLU A 457 -1.21 8.72 26.52
CA GLU A 457 -0.14 9.65 26.11
C GLU A 457 0.90 8.98 25.22
N LEU A 458 0.91 7.66 25.17
CA LEU A 458 1.86 6.91 24.34
C LEU A 458 1.33 6.74 22.90
N MET A 459 2.27 6.71 21.97
CA MET A 459 2.02 6.37 20.57
C MET A 459 2.46 4.94 20.28
N LEU A 460 1.84 4.31 19.28
CA LEU A 460 2.28 3.08 18.66
C LEU A 460 2.50 3.33 17.16
N TYR A 461 3.53 2.71 16.61
CA TYR A 461 3.85 2.79 15.20
C TYR A 461 3.86 1.41 14.55
N HIS A 462 4.95 0.65 14.74
CA HIS A 462 5.12 -0.75 14.33
C HIS A 462 6.44 -1.26 14.93
N ASN A 463 6.61 -2.58 14.95
CA ASN A 463 7.78 -3.27 15.48
C ASN A 463 8.00 -3.15 16.99
N GLU A 464 7.10 -2.54 17.75
CA GLU A 464 7.17 -2.60 19.22
C GLU A 464 7.00 -4.07 19.67
N PRO A 465 7.87 -4.58 20.58
CA PRO A 465 7.77 -5.96 21.06
C PRO A 465 6.52 -6.17 21.90
N ILE A 466 5.83 -7.29 21.67
CA ILE A 466 4.72 -7.75 22.51
C ILE A 466 5.27 -8.68 23.57
N LEU A 467 5.10 -8.31 24.85
CA LEU A 467 5.57 -9.10 25.98
C LEU A 467 4.39 -9.80 26.68
N LYS A 468 4.59 -11.07 27.01
CA LYS A 468 3.67 -11.83 27.86
C LYS A 468 4.49 -12.45 29.02
N ASN A 469 4.16 -12.06 30.26
CA ASN A 469 4.87 -12.51 31.45
C ASN A 469 6.39 -12.23 31.44
N GLY A 470 6.81 -11.14 30.78
CA GLY A 470 8.20 -10.72 30.64
C GLY A 470 8.97 -11.36 29.48
N GLU A 471 8.35 -12.25 28.70
CA GLU A 471 8.94 -12.85 27.51
C GLU A 471 8.40 -12.17 26.26
N ILE A 472 9.24 -11.93 25.26
CA ILE A 472 8.82 -11.43 23.94
C ILE A 472 8.13 -12.58 23.20
N VAL A 473 6.85 -12.39 22.86
CA VAL A 473 6.02 -13.39 22.17
C VAL A 473 5.68 -12.99 20.75
N GLY A 474 5.99 -11.76 20.34
CA GLY A 474 5.75 -11.22 19.01
C GLY A 474 6.07 -9.74 18.94
N HIS A 475 5.57 -9.09 17.88
CA HIS A 475 5.75 -7.65 17.67
C HIS A 475 4.49 -7.06 17.01
N LEU A 476 4.35 -5.75 17.12
CA LEU A 476 3.32 -5.02 16.39
C LEU A 476 3.68 -4.90 14.92
N THR A 477 2.71 -5.13 14.07
CA THR A 477 2.81 -4.98 12.60
C THR A 477 2.28 -3.64 12.13
N SER A 478 1.30 -3.09 12.84
CA SER A 478 0.75 -1.75 12.63
C SER A 478 0.44 -1.09 13.96
N GLY A 479 0.58 0.24 14.01
CA GLY A 479 0.24 1.04 15.18
C GLY A 479 -0.20 2.45 14.79
N THR A 480 -1.13 3.00 15.56
CA THR A 480 -1.66 4.35 15.37
C THR A 480 -2.30 4.87 16.65
N TYR A 481 -2.71 6.13 16.66
CA TYR A 481 -3.60 6.66 17.70
C TYR A 481 -5.06 6.62 17.22
N SER A 482 -5.92 6.06 18.04
CA SER A 482 -7.36 6.06 17.83
C SER A 482 -8.01 7.19 18.63
N HIS A 483 -8.50 8.21 17.94
CA HIS A 483 -9.25 9.29 18.59
C HIS A 483 -10.63 8.85 19.07
N THR A 484 -11.20 7.81 18.48
CA THR A 484 -12.46 7.20 18.90
C THR A 484 -12.32 6.47 20.24
N LEU A 485 -11.22 5.73 20.40
CA LEU A 485 -10.94 4.96 21.63
C LEU A 485 -10.16 5.79 22.67
N GLY A 486 -9.61 6.94 22.28
CA GLY A 486 -8.85 7.84 23.13
C GLY A 486 -7.48 7.31 23.55
N SER A 487 -6.91 6.36 22.80
CA SER A 487 -5.58 5.79 23.08
C SER A 487 -4.96 5.17 21.82
N ALA A 488 -3.68 4.81 21.89
CA ALA A 488 -3.02 4.13 20.79
C ALA A 488 -3.50 2.69 20.65
N VAL A 489 -3.70 2.27 19.40
CA VAL A 489 -4.15 0.94 18.99
C VAL A 489 -3.19 0.35 17.99
N GLY A 490 -2.96 -0.97 18.06
CA GLY A 490 -2.09 -1.68 17.13
C GLY A 490 -2.57 -3.07 16.80
N LEU A 491 -2.03 -3.62 15.73
CA LEU A 491 -2.15 -5.02 15.33
C LEU A 491 -0.78 -5.71 15.46
N GLY A 492 -0.78 -7.00 15.75
CA GLY A 492 0.45 -7.78 15.79
C GLY A 492 0.19 -9.26 16.04
N TYR A 493 1.21 -10.07 15.83
CA TYR A 493 1.17 -11.52 16.05
C TYR A 493 1.61 -11.89 17.45
#